data_10c1f673cdb9cb6eecd584df4d8746ad
#
_entry.id   10c1f673cdb9cb6eecd584df4d8746ad
#
_cell.length_a   1.000
_cell.length_b   1.000
_cell.length_c   1.000
_cell.angle_alpha   90.00
_cell.angle_beta   90.00
_cell.angle_gamma   90.00
#
_symmetry.space_group_name_H-M   'P 1'
#
loop_
_entity.id
_entity.type
_entity.pdbx_description
1 polymer ?
#
loop_
_entity_poly.entity_id
_entity_poly.type
_entity_poly.pdbx_seq_one_letter_code
_entity_poly.pdbx_strand_id
1 'polypeptide(L)'
;MRPLFKLLMLFGMTAYLIFALFTFITREDTKQCRSLNIVIADSAQATLITAKDIDMMLRKASLYPIGRSMKDVDLIQIQNKLQSDPFIREAICMKTPGENVNVFVVQRLPLLRIIADNGEDYYVDSKGYPM
;
A
#
# COMPACT_ATOMS: atom_id res chain seq x y z
N MET A 1 30.17 -48.95 -8.52
CA MET A 1 29.47 -48.09 -9.52
C MET A 1 28.07 -47.59 -9.07
N ARG A 2 27.28 -48.43 -8.44
CA ARG A 2 25.91 -48.06 -8.01
C ARG A 2 25.81 -46.91 -6.98
N PRO A 3 26.68 -46.78 -5.94
CA PRO A 3 26.56 -45.69 -4.97
C PRO A 3 26.99 -44.35 -5.55
N LEU A 4 27.99 -44.32 -6.43
CA LEU A 4 28.52 -43.12 -7.04
C LEU A 4 27.48 -42.45 -8.00
N PHE A 5 26.75 -43.28 -8.74
CA PHE A 5 25.67 -42.83 -9.62
C PHE A 5 24.50 -42.23 -8.83
N LYS A 6 24.13 -42.83 -7.68
CA LYS A 6 23.09 -42.29 -6.80
C LYS A 6 23.50 -40.92 -6.22
N LEU A 7 24.76 -40.79 -5.84
CA LEU A 7 25.31 -39.56 -5.27
C LEU A 7 25.30 -38.43 -6.31
N LEU A 8 25.65 -38.77 -7.56
CA LEU A 8 25.67 -37.81 -8.69
C LEU A 8 24.24 -37.36 -9.08
N MET A 9 23.28 -38.29 -9.03
CA MET A 9 21.87 -37.99 -9.26
C MET A 9 21.28 -37.09 -8.16
N LEU A 10 21.64 -37.36 -6.90
CA LEU A 10 21.21 -36.56 -5.77
C LEU A 10 21.76 -35.13 -5.86
N PHE A 11 23.04 -34.99 -6.23
CA PHE A 11 23.68 -33.69 -6.44
C PHE A 11 23.03 -32.90 -7.59
N GLY A 12 22.72 -33.56 -8.70
CA GLY A 12 22.00 -32.93 -9.81
C GLY A 12 20.60 -32.44 -9.41
N MET A 13 19.89 -33.24 -8.61
CA MET A 13 18.54 -32.88 -8.12
C MET A 13 18.58 -31.67 -7.17
N THR A 14 19.54 -31.63 -6.27
CA THR A 14 19.70 -30.48 -5.35
C THR A 14 20.11 -29.21 -6.09
N ALA A 15 21.02 -29.30 -7.05
CA ALA A 15 21.43 -28.19 -7.88
C ALA A 15 20.24 -27.63 -8.69
N TYR A 16 19.41 -28.52 -9.26
CA TYR A 16 18.20 -28.12 -9.97
C TYR A 16 17.18 -27.41 -9.07
N LEU A 17 16.97 -27.93 -7.85
CA LEU A 17 16.06 -27.26 -6.89
C LEU A 17 16.55 -25.88 -6.48
N ILE A 18 17.84 -25.73 -6.24
CA ILE A 18 18.45 -24.43 -5.92
C ILE A 18 18.28 -23.46 -7.09
N PHE A 19 18.57 -23.91 -8.31
CA PHE A 19 18.38 -23.12 -9.51
C PHE A 19 16.93 -22.69 -9.73
N ALA A 20 15.98 -23.61 -9.53
CA ALA A 20 14.56 -23.32 -9.62
C ALA A 20 14.10 -22.29 -8.60
N LEU A 21 14.54 -22.42 -7.34
CA LEU A 21 14.25 -21.44 -6.29
C LEU A 21 14.80 -20.05 -6.64
N PHE A 22 16.04 -19.97 -7.09
CA PHE A 22 16.63 -18.69 -7.53
C PHE A 22 15.84 -18.05 -8.68
N THR A 23 15.41 -18.85 -9.65
CA THR A 23 14.66 -18.34 -10.80
C THR A 23 13.27 -17.83 -10.39
N PHE A 24 12.62 -18.49 -9.43
CA PHE A 24 11.32 -18.03 -8.90
C PHE A 24 11.44 -16.73 -8.09
N ILE A 25 12.45 -16.62 -7.24
CA ILE A 25 12.67 -15.44 -6.39
C ILE A 25 12.99 -14.20 -7.25
N THR A 26 13.78 -14.38 -8.30
CA THR A 26 14.24 -13.24 -9.14
C THR A 26 13.15 -12.71 -10.08
N ARG A 27 12.09 -13.48 -10.35
CA ARG A 27 11.01 -13.05 -11.26
C ARG A 27 10.11 -11.95 -10.69
N GLU A 28 10.04 -11.78 -9.37
CA GLU A 28 9.22 -10.72 -8.78
C GLU A 28 9.92 -9.35 -8.79
N ASP A 29 11.24 -9.32 -8.85
CA ASP A 29 12.04 -8.10 -8.73
C ASP A 29 11.96 -7.17 -9.96
N THR A 30 11.51 -7.66 -11.12
CA THR A 30 11.43 -6.88 -12.38
C THR A 30 10.03 -6.33 -12.67
N LYS A 31 9.04 -6.66 -11.86
CA LYS A 31 7.66 -6.22 -12.10
C LYS A 31 7.47 -4.77 -11.65
N GLN A 32 7.01 -3.95 -12.58
CA GLN A 32 6.66 -2.55 -12.29
C GLN A 32 5.19 -2.44 -11.91
N CYS A 33 4.88 -1.54 -10.97
CA CYS A 33 3.50 -1.23 -10.63
C CYS A 33 2.78 -0.64 -11.83
N ARG A 34 1.71 -1.30 -12.27
CA ARG A 34 0.91 -0.90 -13.44
C ARG A 34 -0.27 -0.04 -13.06
N SER A 35 -0.90 -0.33 -11.96
CA SER A 35 -2.07 0.43 -11.53
C SER A 35 -2.12 0.66 -10.03
N LEU A 36 -2.74 1.77 -9.67
CA LEU A 36 -3.09 2.14 -8.31
C LEU A 36 -4.62 2.17 -8.22
N ASN A 37 -5.17 1.28 -7.43
CA ASN A 37 -6.60 1.22 -7.18
C ASN A 37 -6.91 1.80 -5.80
N ILE A 38 -7.66 2.89 -5.76
CA ILE A 38 -8.02 3.59 -4.54
C ILE A 38 -9.50 3.33 -4.26
N VAL A 39 -9.78 2.72 -3.11
CA VAL A 39 -11.13 2.44 -2.63
C VAL A 39 -11.35 3.24 -1.36
N ILE A 40 -12.34 4.10 -1.36
CA ILE A 40 -12.71 4.92 -0.20
C ILE A 40 -14.00 4.34 0.38
N ALA A 41 -13.91 3.87 1.62
CA ALA A 41 -15.07 3.42 2.37
C ALA A 41 -15.86 4.64 2.86
N ASP A 42 -17.18 4.45 2.99
CA ASP A 42 -18.14 5.46 3.50
C ASP A 42 -18.26 6.74 2.66
N SER A 43 -17.87 6.69 1.39
CA SER A 43 -18.01 7.83 0.45
C SER A 43 -19.48 8.28 0.24
N ALA A 44 -20.45 7.42 0.59
CA ALA A 44 -21.86 7.74 0.50
C ALA A 44 -22.36 8.69 1.62
N GLN A 45 -21.66 8.76 2.74
CA GLN A 45 -22.06 9.58 3.89
C GLN A 45 -21.39 10.96 3.92
N ALA A 46 -20.17 11.05 3.45
CA ALA A 46 -19.44 12.31 3.28
C ALA A 46 -18.33 12.15 2.25
N THR A 47 -18.21 13.08 1.33
CA THR A 47 -17.12 13.10 0.34
C THR A 47 -16.12 14.17 0.74
N LEU A 48 -15.41 13.96 1.84
CA LEU A 48 -14.38 14.89 2.33
C LEU A 48 -13.05 14.69 1.59
N ILE A 49 -12.77 13.46 1.19
CA ILE A 49 -11.57 13.09 0.42
C ILE A 49 -12.01 12.33 -0.82
N THR A 50 -11.42 12.67 -1.94
CA THR A 50 -11.62 11.96 -3.21
C THR A 50 -10.38 11.12 -3.55
N ALA A 51 -10.56 10.13 -4.44
CA ALA A 51 -9.43 9.35 -4.97
C ALA A 51 -8.37 10.24 -5.63
N LYS A 52 -8.79 11.37 -6.20
CA LYS A 52 -7.91 12.36 -6.82
C LYS A 52 -7.04 13.10 -5.80
N ASP A 53 -7.59 13.38 -4.63
CA ASP A 53 -6.83 14.03 -3.55
C ASP A 53 -5.75 13.08 -3.01
N ILE A 54 -6.07 11.80 -2.86
CA ILE A 54 -5.12 10.76 -2.47
C ILE A 54 -4.01 10.61 -3.52
N ASP A 55 -4.36 10.56 -4.80
CA ASP A 55 -3.39 10.52 -5.91
C ASP A 55 -2.43 11.71 -5.85
N MET A 56 -2.97 12.92 -5.68
CA MET A 56 -2.19 14.16 -5.58
C MET A 56 -1.29 14.16 -4.33
N MET A 57 -1.79 13.67 -3.20
CA MET A 57 -1.03 13.56 -1.95
C MET A 57 0.17 12.63 -2.10
N LEU A 58 -0.02 11.47 -2.73
CA LEU A 58 1.06 10.52 -2.99
C LEU A 58 2.10 11.07 -3.97
N ARG A 59 1.68 11.81 -5.00
CA ARG A 59 2.58 12.49 -5.94
C ARG A 59 3.42 13.56 -5.25
N LYS A 60 2.82 14.40 -4.43
CA LYS A 60 3.52 15.45 -3.66
C LYS A 60 4.55 14.87 -2.69
N ALA A 61 4.24 13.71 -2.10
CA ALA A 61 5.14 13.01 -1.19
C ALA A 61 6.22 12.19 -1.92
N SER A 62 6.24 12.15 -3.24
CA SER A 62 7.11 11.30 -4.05
C SER A 62 6.96 9.80 -3.73
N LEU A 63 5.77 9.38 -3.28
CA LEU A 63 5.43 7.99 -2.93
C LEU A 63 4.51 7.33 -3.97
N TYR A 64 4.31 7.98 -5.11
CA TYR A 64 3.46 7.47 -6.17
C TYR A 64 3.98 6.15 -6.73
N PRO A 65 3.21 5.04 -6.69
CA PRO A 65 3.75 3.71 -6.96
C PRO A 65 3.85 3.37 -8.44
N ILE A 66 3.00 3.93 -9.31
CA ILE A 66 2.95 3.57 -10.74
C ILE A 66 4.28 3.85 -11.43
N GLY A 67 4.78 2.88 -12.18
CA GLY A 67 6.06 2.93 -12.90
C GLY A 67 7.28 2.59 -12.05
N ARG A 68 7.13 2.40 -10.73
CA ARG A 68 8.19 1.93 -9.85
C ARG A 68 8.23 0.40 -9.83
N SER A 69 9.41 -0.16 -9.55
CA SER A 69 9.51 -1.58 -9.25
C SER A 69 8.66 -1.92 -8.03
N MET A 70 7.91 -3.02 -8.08
CA MET A 70 7.08 -3.48 -6.95
C MET A 70 7.91 -3.70 -5.69
N LYS A 71 9.21 -3.97 -5.83
CA LYS A 71 10.15 -4.09 -4.70
C LYS A 71 10.38 -2.74 -4.02
N ASP A 72 10.50 -1.67 -4.78
CA ASP A 72 10.81 -0.32 -4.29
C ASP A 72 9.56 0.42 -3.77
N VAL A 73 8.37 -0.13 -4.00
CA VAL A 73 7.14 0.43 -3.46
C VAL A 73 7.03 0.08 -1.98
N ASP A 74 7.26 1.06 -1.13
CA ASP A 74 7.11 0.95 0.33
C ASP A 74 5.68 1.27 0.75
N LEU A 75 4.90 0.22 1.00
CA LEU A 75 3.51 0.35 1.43
C LEU A 75 3.36 1.00 2.81
N ILE A 76 4.35 0.81 3.69
CA ILE A 76 4.31 1.37 5.04
C ILE A 76 4.44 2.89 4.99
N GLN A 77 5.34 3.40 4.16
CA GLN A 77 5.48 4.84 3.96
C GLN A 77 4.22 5.45 3.33
N ILE A 78 3.62 4.78 2.35
CA ILE A 78 2.35 5.21 1.75
C ILE A 78 1.26 5.26 2.81
N GLN A 79 1.10 4.21 3.59
CA GLN A 79 0.10 4.11 4.65
C GLN A 79 0.28 5.19 5.72
N ASN A 80 1.50 5.37 6.23
CA ASN A 80 1.81 6.39 7.22
C ASN A 80 1.54 7.80 6.71
N LYS A 81 1.88 8.05 5.43
CA LYS A 81 1.61 9.35 4.80
C LYS A 81 0.11 9.63 4.70
N LEU A 82 -0.68 8.64 4.32
CA LEU A 82 -2.14 8.80 4.25
C LEU A 82 -2.75 8.97 5.64
N GLN A 83 -2.30 8.21 6.63
CA GLN A 83 -2.79 8.32 8.01
C GLN A 83 -2.38 9.62 8.71
N SER A 84 -1.39 10.33 8.19
CA SER A 84 -1.04 11.66 8.70
C SER A 84 -2.04 12.76 8.34
N ASP A 85 -2.95 12.48 7.40
CA ASP A 85 -4.01 13.41 7.03
C ASP A 85 -5.14 13.37 8.08
N PRO A 86 -5.58 14.51 8.60
CA PRO A 86 -6.61 14.58 9.65
C PRO A 86 -7.97 14.03 9.21
N PHE A 87 -8.26 14.00 7.91
CA PHE A 87 -9.51 13.47 7.36
C PHE A 87 -9.49 11.96 7.14
N ILE A 88 -8.34 11.32 7.28
CA ILE A 88 -8.19 9.87 7.15
C ILE A 88 -8.16 9.22 8.54
N ARG A 89 -9.10 8.32 8.79
CA ARG A 89 -9.13 7.52 10.00
C ARG A 89 -8.19 6.33 9.92
N GLU A 90 -8.20 5.66 8.78
CA GLU A 90 -7.43 4.45 8.55
C GLU A 90 -7.08 4.33 7.07
N ALA A 91 -5.89 3.86 6.78
CA ALA A 91 -5.45 3.51 5.44
C ALA A 91 -4.79 2.15 5.47
N ILE A 92 -5.16 1.27 4.54
CA ILE A 92 -4.58 -0.06 4.37
C ILE A 92 -4.10 -0.17 2.93
N CYS A 93 -2.83 -0.50 2.77
CA CYS A 93 -2.19 -0.67 1.47
C CYS A 93 -1.78 -2.12 1.27
N MET A 94 -2.03 -2.67 0.08
CA MET A 94 -1.62 -4.03 -0.26
C MET A 94 -1.16 -4.14 -1.71
N LYS A 95 -0.14 -4.98 -1.92
CA LYS A 95 0.29 -5.38 -3.27
C LYS A 95 -0.54 -6.58 -3.71
N THR A 96 -1.02 -6.56 -4.94
CA THR A 96 -1.78 -7.67 -5.54
C THR A 96 -0.96 -8.37 -6.62
N PRO A 97 -1.19 -9.68 -6.86
CA PRO A 97 -0.42 -10.47 -7.83
C PRO A 97 -0.42 -9.93 -9.26
N GLY A 98 -1.34 -9.03 -9.61
CA GLY A 98 -1.42 -8.41 -10.95
C GLY A 98 -0.57 -7.15 -11.14
N GLU A 99 0.50 -6.95 -10.37
CA GLU A 99 1.35 -5.74 -10.45
C GLU A 99 0.59 -4.44 -10.08
N ASN A 100 -0.42 -4.58 -9.23
CA ASN A 100 -1.26 -3.46 -8.77
C ASN A 100 -1.04 -3.19 -7.30
N VAL A 101 -1.25 -1.93 -6.91
CA VAL A 101 -1.33 -1.52 -5.51
C VAL A 101 -2.75 -1.11 -5.21
N ASN A 102 -3.35 -1.74 -4.21
CA ASN A 102 -4.66 -1.38 -3.70
C ASN A 102 -4.50 -0.57 -2.42
N VAL A 103 -5.19 0.55 -2.36
CA VAL A 103 -5.23 1.45 -1.22
C VAL A 103 -6.68 1.57 -0.75
N PHE A 104 -6.97 1.07 0.43
CA PHE A 104 -8.27 1.21 1.09
C PHE A 104 -8.17 2.33 2.12
N VAL A 105 -9.04 3.30 2.01
CA VAL A 105 -9.08 4.46 2.90
C VAL A 105 -10.43 4.54 3.56
N VAL A 106 -10.43 4.69 4.88
CA VAL A 106 -11.61 4.98 5.68
C VAL A 106 -11.54 6.44 6.13
N GLN A 107 -12.54 7.23 5.74
CA GLN A 107 -12.62 8.64 6.10
C GLN A 107 -13.01 8.83 7.57
N ARG A 108 -12.61 9.95 8.16
CA ARG A 108 -13.22 10.47 9.39
C ARG A 108 -14.50 11.19 9.02
N LEU A 109 -15.56 10.91 9.77
CA LEU A 109 -16.84 11.60 9.61
C LEU A 109 -16.92 12.70 10.67
N PRO A 110 -17.10 13.98 10.27
CA PRO A 110 -17.29 15.06 11.22
C PRO A 110 -18.64 14.88 11.93
N LEU A 111 -18.61 14.96 13.26
CA LEU A 111 -19.79 14.92 14.10
C LEU A 111 -20.24 16.33 14.53
N LEU A 112 -19.26 17.14 14.92
CA LEU A 112 -19.49 18.50 15.44
C LEU A 112 -18.52 19.47 14.80
N ARG A 113 -18.97 20.71 14.61
CA ARG A 113 -18.13 21.85 14.31
C ARG A 113 -17.99 22.69 15.58
N ILE A 114 -16.77 22.95 15.96
CA ILE A 114 -16.44 23.78 17.11
C ILE A 114 -15.93 25.13 16.60
N ILE A 115 -16.59 26.18 17.03
CA ILE A 115 -16.18 27.56 16.78
C ILE A 115 -15.68 28.08 18.13
N ALA A 116 -14.38 28.25 18.25
CA ALA A 116 -13.77 28.76 19.47
C ALA A 116 -13.75 30.29 19.51
N ASP A 117 -13.82 30.86 20.69
CA ASP A 117 -13.80 32.33 20.89
C ASP A 117 -12.49 32.98 20.40
N ASN A 118 -11.42 32.19 20.22
CA ASN A 118 -10.13 32.65 19.70
C ASN A 118 -10.11 32.74 18.16
N GLY A 119 -11.25 32.43 17.49
CA GLY A 119 -11.38 32.43 16.04
C GLY A 119 -10.92 31.16 15.33
N GLU A 120 -10.52 30.13 16.06
CA GLU A 120 -10.25 28.82 15.49
C GLU A 120 -11.56 28.07 15.23
N ASP A 121 -11.63 27.43 14.07
CA ASP A 121 -12.80 26.69 13.60
C ASP A 121 -12.35 25.31 13.14
N TYR A 122 -12.84 24.26 13.80
CA TYR A 122 -12.46 22.89 13.49
C TYR A 122 -13.60 21.92 13.71
N TYR A 123 -13.51 20.80 13.02
CA TYR A 123 -14.46 19.69 13.16
C TYR A 123 -13.91 18.65 14.13
N VAL A 124 -14.82 17.93 14.76
CA VAL A 124 -14.51 16.83 15.69
C VAL A 124 -15.26 15.59 15.25
N ASP A 125 -14.58 14.46 15.22
CA ASP A 125 -15.19 13.17 14.92
C ASP A 125 -15.93 12.58 16.14
N SER A 126 -16.58 11.42 15.95
CA SER A 126 -17.32 10.70 17.02
C SER A 126 -16.44 10.21 18.17
N LYS A 127 -15.10 10.24 18.00
CA LYS A 127 -14.11 9.87 19.03
C LYS A 127 -13.46 11.07 19.69
N GLY A 128 -13.84 12.30 19.31
CA GLY A 128 -13.30 13.53 19.87
C GLY A 128 -11.97 13.99 19.22
N TYR A 129 -11.57 13.43 18.09
CA TYR A 129 -10.38 13.87 17.38
C TYR A 129 -10.67 15.11 16.52
N PRO A 130 -9.86 16.18 16.64
CA PRO A 130 -9.99 17.37 15.79
C PRO A 130 -9.54 17.07 14.34
N MET A 131 -10.19 17.71 13.41
CA MET A 131 -9.95 17.60 11.97
C MET A 131 -9.84 18.98 11.35
#